data_9656c2e8814181e8f9e2154b2b6aaf4f
#
_entry.id   9656c2e8814181e8f9e2154b2b6aaf4f
#
_cell.length_a   1.000
_cell.length_b   1.000
_cell.length_c   1.000
_cell.angle_alpha   90.00
_cell.angle_beta   90.00
_cell.angle_gamma   90.00
#
_symmetry.space_group_name_H-M   'P 1'
#
loop_
_entity.id
_entity.type
_entity.pdbx_description
1 polymer ?
#
loop_
_entity_poly.entity_id
_entity_poly.type
_entity_poly.pdbx_seq_one_letter_code
_entity_poly.pdbx_strand_id
1 'polypeptide(L)'
;MEAISNAEIDLNNFERSNIGVLIGSGSGGTIPETEKESIKLFNENRNTISPIYVPKMLPNMAASNVSRIFNLEGYSNAVSTACAAGTQAIGEAYEVILRGDADIMLAGGAEAPFCETTLGGFCNMHALTSQNDNPKMASKPFDKNRDGFVPSEGSAVIVLDSFLSI
;
A
#
# COMPACT_ATOMS: atom_id res chain seq x y z
N MET A 1 -4.68 8.45 -9.95
CA MET A 1 -4.95 9.05 -11.30
C MET A 1 -5.61 8.03 -12.21
N GLU A 2 -4.92 6.95 -12.58
CA GLU A 2 -5.41 5.94 -13.53
C GLU A 2 -6.76 5.34 -13.14
N ALA A 3 -6.95 4.89 -11.89
CA ALA A 3 -8.20 4.32 -11.42
C ALA A 3 -9.40 5.26 -11.57
N ILE A 4 -9.23 6.54 -11.25
CA ILE A 4 -10.28 7.55 -11.39
C ILE A 4 -10.59 7.80 -12.87
N SER A 5 -9.54 7.88 -13.70
CA SER A 5 -9.69 8.05 -15.15
C SER A 5 -10.42 6.86 -15.79
N ASN A 6 -10.04 5.63 -15.39
CA ASN A 6 -10.65 4.41 -15.93
C ASN A 6 -12.10 4.21 -15.46
N ALA A 7 -12.44 4.75 -14.30
CA ALA A 7 -13.81 4.73 -13.79
C ALA A 7 -14.73 5.78 -14.45
N GLU A 8 -14.15 6.68 -15.28
CA GLU A 8 -14.85 7.79 -15.92
C GLU A 8 -15.62 8.70 -14.93
N ILE A 9 -15.13 8.76 -13.69
CA ILE A 9 -15.75 9.55 -12.61
C ILE A 9 -15.11 10.93 -12.56
N ASP A 10 -15.93 11.98 -12.66
CA ASP A 10 -15.53 13.35 -12.30
C ASP A 10 -15.82 13.60 -10.81
N LEU A 11 -14.76 13.57 -10.01
CA LEU A 11 -14.87 13.83 -8.57
C LEU A 11 -15.45 15.19 -8.21
N ASN A 12 -15.53 16.15 -9.14
CA ASN A 12 -16.12 17.46 -8.90
C ASN A 12 -17.66 17.41 -8.84
N ASN A 13 -18.26 16.34 -9.33
CA ASN A 13 -19.70 16.14 -9.28
C ASN A 13 -20.19 15.61 -7.92
N PHE A 14 -19.28 15.34 -6.98
CA PHE A 14 -19.58 14.74 -5.68
C PHE A 14 -19.10 15.63 -4.54
N GLU A 15 -19.82 15.60 -3.42
CA GLU A 15 -19.38 16.22 -2.18
C GLU A 15 -18.10 15.54 -1.68
N ARG A 16 -17.06 16.29 -1.41
CA ARG A 16 -15.74 15.77 -0.99
C ARG A 16 -15.81 14.95 0.30
N SER A 17 -16.75 15.27 1.17
CA SER A 17 -17.05 14.55 2.40
C SER A 17 -17.61 13.14 2.17
N ASN A 18 -18.16 12.86 0.98
CA ASN A 18 -18.73 11.57 0.61
C ASN A 18 -17.75 10.71 -0.20
N ILE A 19 -16.52 11.19 -0.43
CA ILE A 19 -15.49 10.43 -1.13
C ILE A 19 -14.41 10.02 -0.14
N GLY A 20 -14.26 8.71 0.04
CA GLY A 20 -13.30 8.15 0.98
C GLY A 20 -12.12 7.44 0.32
N VAL A 21 -11.16 7.04 1.13
CA VAL A 21 -9.98 6.28 0.72
C VAL A 21 -9.58 5.26 1.77
N LEU A 22 -9.28 4.05 1.35
CA LEU A 22 -8.81 2.98 2.21
C LEU A 22 -7.71 2.19 1.50
N ILE A 23 -6.48 2.30 1.98
CA ILE A 23 -5.32 1.63 1.37
C ILE A 23 -4.72 0.65 2.37
N GLY A 24 -4.60 -0.59 1.94
CA GLY A 24 -3.90 -1.64 2.67
C GLY A 24 -2.40 -1.62 2.41
N SER A 25 -1.62 -1.85 3.45
CA SER A 25 -0.16 -1.99 3.36
C SER A 25 0.32 -2.95 4.44
N GLY A 26 1.32 -3.76 4.14
CA GLY A 26 1.89 -4.68 5.13
C GLY A 26 2.73 -3.96 6.17
N SER A 27 3.65 -3.13 5.73
CA SER A 27 4.58 -2.38 6.59
C SER A 27 4.61 -0.87 6.32
N GLY A 28 4.01 -0.43 5.22
CA GLY A 28 4.16 0.96 4.77
C GLY A 28 5.62 1.31 4.52
N GLY A 29 6.03 2.49 4.93
CA GLY A 29 7.42 2.93 4.90
C GLY A 29 8.22 2.61 6.17
N THR A 30 7.65 1.87 7.13
CA THR A 30 8.23 1.70 8.47
C THR A 30 9.62 1.08 8.42
N ILE A 31 9.77 -0.07 7.77
CA ILE A 31 11.06 -0.80 7.76
C ILE A 31 12.10 -0.06 6.93
N PRO A 32 11.86 0.27 5.64
CA PRO A 32 12.86 0.94 4.82
C PRO A 32 13.32 2.30 5.36
N GLU A 33 12.41 3.14 5.84
CA GLU A 33 12.78 4.45 6.37
C GLU A 33 13.51 4.34 7.72
N THR A 34 13.14 3.36 8.56
CA THR A 34 13.86 3.12 9.82
C THR A 34 15.26 2.62 9.58
N GLU A 35 15.46 1.66 8.67
CA GLU A 35 16.78 1.18 8.28
C GLU A 35 17.65 2.32 7.74
N LYS A 36 17.13 3.09 6.80
CA LYS A 36 17.82 4.22 6.18
C LYS A 36 18.27 5.28 7.21
N GLU A 37 17.40 5.67 8.13
CA GLU A 37 17.74 6.66 9.14
C GLU A 37 18.70 6.08 10.20
N SER A 38 18.56 4.77 10.53
CA SER A 38 19.49 4.07 11.44
C SER A 38 20.91 4.01 10.86
N ILE A 39 21.06 3.70 9.57
CA ILE A 39 22.35 3.70 8.89
C ILE A 39 23.00 5.08 8.98
N LYS A 40 22.26 6.15 8.75
CA LYS A 40 22.77 7.52 8.85
C LYS A 40 23.21 7.88 10.27
N LEU A 41 22.41 7.52 11.28
CA LEU A 41 22.73 7.77 12.67
C LEU A 41 24.00 7.05 13.11
N PHE A 42 24.12 5.76 12.81
CA PHE A 42 25.16 4.90 13.36
C PHE A 42 26.43 4.88 12.50
N ASN A 43 26.30 4.89 11.18
CA ASN A 43 27.44 4.76 10.28
C ASN A 43 28.00 6.13 9.81
N GLU A 44 27.14 7.13 9.63
CA GLU A 44 27.54 8.47 9.20
C GLU A 44 27.76 9.44 10.38
N ASN A 45 27.62 8.96 11.61
CA ASN A 45 27.82 9.75 12.83
C ASN A 45 26.93 11.02 12.87
N ARG A 46 25.71 10.92 12.32
CA ARG A 46 24.73 12.01 12.34
C ARG A 46 24.04 12.08 13.69
N ASN A 47 23.85 13.29 14.21
CA ASN A 47 23.14 13.54 15.47
C ASN A 47 21.65 13.87 15.25
N THR A 48 21.16 13.79 14.00
CA THR A 48 19.80 14.20 13.65
C THR A 48 19.14 13.21 12.70
N ILE A 49 17.85 12.96 12.93
CA ILE A 49 16.96 12.21 12.03
C ILE A 49 16.23 13.19 11.12
N SER A 50 15.83 12.72 9.95
CA SER A 50 15.04 13.52 9.01
C SER A 50 13.75 14.04 9.67
N PRO A 51 13.40 15.33 9.56
CA PRO A 51 12.18 15.88 10.14
C PRO A 51 10.90 15.27 9.54
N ILE A 52 11.01 14.65 8.36
CA ILE A 52 9.90 13.96 7.70
C ILE A 52 9.95 12.44 7.89
N TYR A 53 10.80 11.94 8.80
CA TYR A 53 10.91 10.50 9.08
C TYR A 53 9.58 9.91 9.55
N VAL A 54 8.97 10.53 10.57
CA VAL A 54 7.69 10.02 11.12
C VAL A 54 6.59 9.97 10.05
N PRO A 55 6.32 11.05 9.28
CA PRO A 55 5.36 10.96 8.19
C PRO A 55 5.66 9.88 7.14
N LYS A 56 6.92 9.56 6.89
CA LYS A 56 7.28 8.54 5.89
C LYS A 56 7.12 7.12 6.39
N MET A 57 7.32 6.89 7.68
CA MET A 57 7.26 5.54 8.23
C MET A 57 5.84 5.06 8.52
N LEU A 58 4.88 5.96 8.67
CA LEU A 58 3.52 5.59 9.08
C LEU A 58 2.78 4.82 7.97
N PRO A 59 2.18 3.65 8.27
CA PRO A 59 1.51 2.82 7.26
C PRO A 59 0.26 3.46 6.66
N ASN A 60 -0.37 4.40 7.36
CA ASN A 60 -1.55 5.13 6.86
C ASN A 60 -1.21 6.23 5.84
N MET A 61 0.06 6.51 5.58
CA MET A 61 0.44 7.63 4.72
C MET A 61 0.08 7.43 3.25
N ALA A 62 -0.08 6.19 2.78
CA ALA A 62 -0.58 5.93 1.44
C ALA A 62 -2.00 6.50 1.28
N ALA A 63 -2.92 6.14 2.16
CA ALA A 63 -4.29 6.69 2.17
C ALA A 63 -4.30 8.20 2.39
N SER A 64 -3.54 8.71 3.37
CA SER A 64 -3.47 10.14 3.69
C SER A 64 -2.96 10.98 2.52
N ASN A 65 -1.96 10.50 1.76
CA ASN A 65 -1.48 11.21 0.58
C ASN A 65 -2.51 11.22 -0.56
N VAL A 66 -3.22 10.12 -0.79
CA VAL A 66 -4.31 10.08 -1.77
C VAL A 66 -5.40 11.08 -1.38
N SER A 67 -5.88 11.04 -0.12
CA SER A 67 -6.87 11.99 0.40
C SER A 67 -6.43 13.44 0.17
N ARG A 68 -5.19 13.78 0.55
CA ARG A 68 -4.64 15.14 0.39
C ARG A 68 -4.51 15.57 -1.08
N ILE A 69 -4.04 14.70 -1.97
CA ILE A 69 -3.81 15.05 -3.38
C ILE A 69 -5.13 15.30 -4.11
N PHE A 70 -6.17 14.54 -3.80
CA PHE A 70 -7.48 14.67 -4.42
C PHE A 70 -8.46 15.49 -3.60
N ASN A 71 -8.02 16.07 -2.47
CA ASN A 71 -8.84 16.82 -1.53
C ASN A 71 -10.10 16.05 -1.12
N LEU A 72 -9.92 14.79 -0.69
CA LEU A 72 -11.00 13.93 -0.22
C LEU A 72 -11.19 14.17 1.29
N GLU A 73 -12.43 14.37 1.70
CA GLU A 73 -12.78 14.74 3.08
C GLU A 73 -13.62 13.67 3.78
N GLY A 74 -13.95 12.60 3.06
CA GLY A 74 -14.72 11.47 3.57
C GLY A 74 -13.86 10.48 4.38
N TYR A 75 -14.37 9.26 4.51
CA TYR A 75 -13.74 8.19 5.27
C TYR A 75 -12.29 7.95 4.81
N SER A 76 -11.32 8.07 5.70
CA SER A 76 -9.91 7.83 5.39
C SER A 76 -9.28 6.90 6.41
N ASN A 77 -8.81 5.73 5.96
CA ASN A 77 -8.23 4.73 6.84
C ASN A 77 -7.15 3.90 6.12
N ALA A 78 -6.41 3.12 6.90
CA ALA A 78 -5.46 2.14 6.40
C ALA A 78 -5.63 0.82 7.18
N VAL A 79 -5.46 -0.29 6.49
CA VAL A 79 -5.45 -1.63 7.09
C VAL A 79 -4.10 -2.30 6.88
N SER A 80 -3.66 -3.06 7.87
CA SER A 80 -2.37 -3.74 7.84
C SER A 80 -2.54 -5.19 8.28
N THR A 81 -2.80 -6.05 7.32
CA THR A 81 -2.95 -7.50 7.49
C THR A 81 -1.99 -8.26 6.59
N ALA A 82 -0.75 -7.77 6.52
CA ALA A 82 0.31 -8.33 5.69
C ALA A 82 -0.17 -8.50 4.23
N CYS A 83 0.04 -9.68 3.63
CA CYS A 83 -0.32 -9.99 2.24
C CYS A 83 -1.83 -9.82 1.93
N ALA A 84 -2.69 -9.86 2.94
CA ALA A 84 -4.14 -9.70 2.77
C ALA A 84 -4.61 -8.24 2.82
N ALA A 85 -3.72 -7.29 3.15
CA ALA A 85 -4.11 -5.91 3.44
C ALA A 85 -4.86 -5.23 2.28
N GLY A 86 -4.40 -5.42 1.04
CA GLY A 86 -5.06 -4.84 -0.13
C GLY A 86 -6.47 -5.41 -0.35
N THR A 87 -6.65 -6.71 -0.19
CA THR A 87 -7.97 -7.37 -0.30
C THR A 87 -8.89 -6.92 0.83
N GLN A 88 -8.38 -6.83 2.06
CA GLN A 88 -9.16 -6.36 3.20
C GLN A 88 -9.58 -4.90 3.00
N ALA A 89 -8.70 -4.04 2.49
CA ALA A 89 -9.02 -2.65 2.21
C ALA A 89 -10.23 -2.52 1.26
N ILE A 90 -10.29 -3.36 0.22
CA ILE A 90 -11.42 -3.38 -0.72
C ILE A 90 -12.71 -3.83 -0.01
N GLY A 91 -12.63 -4.90 0.79
CA GLY A 91 -13.80 -5.41 1.53
C GLY A 91 -14.34 -4.40 2.55
N GLU A 92 -13.47 -3.76 3.32
CA GLU A 92 -13.89 -2.74 4.29
C GLU A 92 -14.43 -1.48 3.59
N ALA A 93 -13.85 -1.06 2.46
CA ALA A 93 -14.37 0.05 1.67
C ALA A 93 -15.78 -0.23 1.14
N TYR A 94 -16.05 -1.47 0.72
CA TYR A 94 -17.39 -1.91 0.35
C TYR A 94 -18.38 -1.77 1.53
N GLU A 95 -17.98 -2.20 2.73
CA GLU A 95 -18.81 -2.06 3.93
C GLU A 95 -19.06 -0.58 4.31
N VAL A 96 -18.10 0.31 4.08
CA VAL A 96 -18.25 1.76 4.28
C VAL A 96 -19.38 2.30 3.38
N ILE A 97 -19.38 1.91 2.10
CA ILE A 97 -20.44 2.29 1.14
C ILE A 97 -21.79 1.70 1.57
N LEU A 98 -21.85 0.42 1.94
CA LEU A 98 -23.09 -0.23 2.37
C LEU A 98 -23.74 0.44 3.58
N ARG A 99 -22.94 0.99 4.50
CA ARG A 99 -23.44 1.74 5.66
C ARG A 99 -23.88 3.16 5.31
N GLY A 100 -23.59 3.64 4.11
CA GLY A 100 -23.86 5.03 3.69
C GLY A 100 -22.88 6.05 4.27
N ASP A 101 -21.69 5.61 4.71
CA ASP A 101 -20.64 6.50 5.24
C ASP A 101 -19.83 7.17 4.12
N ALA A 102 -19.94 6.70 2.90
CA ALA A 102 -19.38 7.29 1.68
C ALA A 102 -20.16 6.82 0.45
N ASP A 103 -20.20 7.66 -0.60
CA ASP A 103 -20.77 7.31 -1.90
C ASP A 103 -19.70 6.68 -2.81
N ILE A 104 -18.46 7.14 -2.69
CA ILE A 104 -17.32 6.65 -3.47
C ILE A 104 -16.17 6.31 -2.52
N MET A 105 -15.51 5.17 -2.78
CA MET A 105 -14.30 4.77 -2.08
C MET A 105 -13.17 4.43 -3.06
N LEU A 106 -12.01 5.04 -2.87
CA LEU A 106 -10.76 4.63 -3.49
C LEU A 106 -10.12 3.55 -2.60
N ALA A 107 -10.08 2.32 -3.07
CA ALA A 107 -9.65 1.20 -2.25
C ALA A 107 -8.61 0.32 -2.96
N GLY A 108 -7.65 -0.20 -2.20
CA GLY A 108 -6.62 -1.08 -2.76
C GLY A 108 -5.44 -1.29 -1.84
N GLY A 109 -4.29 -1.59 -2.42
CA GLY A 109 -3.05 -1.81 -1.69
C GLY A 109 -1.86 -1.09 -2.30
N ALA A 110 -0.89 -0.79 -1.44
CA ALA A 110 0.39 -0.21 -1.85
C ALA A 110 1.50 -0.72 -0.93
N GLU A 111 2.59 -1.21 -1.51
CA GLU A 111 3.73 -1.69 -0.74
C GLU A 111 5.03 -1.40 -1.48
N ALA A 112 6.05 -0.93 -0.74
CA ALA A 112 7.40 -0.71 -1.21
C ALA A 112 8.40 -1.08 -0.08
N PRO A 113 8.59 -2.40 0.20
CA PRO A 113 9.28 -2.86 1.40
C PRO A 113 10.78 -3.08 1.20
N PHE A 114 11.36 -2.81 0.02
CA PHE A 114 12.72 -3.25 -0.29
C PHE A 114 13.78 -2.45 0.47
N CYS A 115 14.43 -3.17 1.37
CA CYS A 115 15.63 -2.79 2.08
C CYS A 115 16.37 -4.05 2.52
N GLU A 116 17.59 -3.91 3.00
CA GLU A 116 18.43 -5.05 3.39
C GLU A 116 17.79 -5.89 4.50
N THR A 117 17.19 -5.22 5.49
CA THR A 117 16.52 -5.89 6.61
C THR A 117 15.33 -6.72 6.15
N THR A 118 14.47 -6.19 5.29
CA THR A 118 13.30 -6.93 4.78
C THR A 118 13.73 -8.14 3.93
N LEU A 119 14.64 -7.92 2.99
CA LEU A 119 15.14 -9.01 2.13
C LEU A 119 15.89 -10.06 2.94
N GLY A 120 16.76 -9.64 3.86
CA GLY A 120 17.48 -10.55 4.75
C GLY A 120 16.55 -11.37 5.64
N GLY A 121 15.49 -10.75 6.16
CA GLY A 121 14.46 -11.46 6.93
C GLY A 121 13.79 -12.57 6.11
N PHE A 122 13.32 -12.26 4.92
CA PHE A 122 12.70 -13.28 4.03
C PHE A 122 13.69 -14.33 3.56
N CYS A 123 14.95 -13.99 3.30
CA CYS A 123 15.99 -14.96 3.00
C CYS A 123 16.20 -15.95 4.15
N ASN A 124 16.32 -15.46 5.38
CA ASN A 124 16.52 -16.29 6.56
C ASN A 124 15.31 -17.20 6.88
N MET A 125 14.12 -16.80 6.45
CA MET A 125 12.91 -17.63 6.53
C MET A 125 12.85 -18.70 5.42
N HIS A 126 13.81 -18.71 4.48
CA HIS A 126 13.76 -19.54 3.27
C HIS A 126 12.47 -19.34 2.45
N ALA A 127 11.95 -18.13 2.43
CA ALA A 127 10.71 -17.78 1.75
C ALA A 127 10.93 -17.31 0.31
N LEU A 128 12.13 -16.83 -0.02
CA LEU A 128 12.47 -16.37 -1.37
C LEU A 128 13.01 -17.48 -2.24
N THR A 129 12.69 -17.40 -3.54
CA THR A 129 13.30 -18.30 -4.53
C THR A 129 14.81 -18.05 -4.64
N SER A 130 15.56 -19.13 -4.88
CA SER A 130 17.01 -19.08 -5.15
C SER A 130 17.35 -19.11 -6.65
N GLN A 131 16.36 -19.09 -7.53
CA GLN A 131 16.55 -19.26 -8.99
C GLN A 131 17.01 -17.96 -9.67
N ASN A 132 18.24 -17.55 -9.38
CA ASN A 132 18.84 -16.34 -9.95
C ASN A 132 19.39 -16.53 -11.38
N ASP A 133 19.65 -17.77 -11.80
CA ASP A 133 20.17 -18.07 -13.16
C ASP A 133 19.12 -17.84 -14.24
N ASN A 134 17.83 -17.97 -13.92
CA ASN A 134 16.74 -17.71 -14.83
C ASN A 134 15.61 -16.89 -14.14
N PRO A 135 15.83 -15.60 -13.86
CA PRO A 135 14.93 -14.79 -13.05
C PRO A 135 13.52 -14.63 -13.66
N LYS A 136 13.40 -14.71 -14.99
CA LYS A 136 12.09 -14.62 -15.67
C LYS A 136 11.19 -15.83 -15.37
N MET A 137 11.76 -16.96 -14.98
CA MET A 137 11.04 -18.20 -14.66
C MET A 137 11.03 -18.49 -13.16
N ALA A 138 11.57 -17.60 -12.33
CA ALA A 138 11.67 -17.82 -10.88
C ALA A 138 10.30 -17.73 -10.19
N SER A 139 9.44 -16.78 -10.59
CA SER A 139 8.06 -16.69 -10.09
C SER A 139 7.18 -17.70 -10.82
N LYS A 140 6.82 -18.77 -10.12
CA LYS A 140 6.01 -19.88 -10.68
C LYS A 140 5.03 -20.43 -9.66
N PRO A 141 4.03 -19.60 -9.29
CA PRO A 141 3.00 -20.03 -8.34
C PRO A 141 2.29 -21.28 -8.88
N PHE A 142 1.95 -22.19 -7.94
CA PHE A 142 1.32 -23.49 -8.22
C PHE A 142 2.21 -24.54 -8.94
N ASP A 143 3.40 -24.20 -9.41
CA ASP A 143 4.33 -25.18 -9.94
C ASP A 143 4.84 -26.12 -8.83
N LYS A 144 4.97 -27.43 -9.14
CA LYS A 144 5.49 -28.41 -8.17
C LYS A 144 6.94 -28.17 -7.78
N ASN A 145 7.72 -27.51 -8.65
CA ASN A 145 9.14 -27.19 -8.45
C ASN A 145 9.35 -25.75 -7.96
N ARG A 146 8.32 -25.08 -7.46
CA ARG A 146 8.48 -23.77 -6.83
C ARG A 146 9.33 -23.90 -5.57
N ASP A 147 10.19 -22.93 -5.33
CA ASP A 147 11.15 -22.92 -4.22
C ASP A 147 11.10 -21.64 -3.38
N GLY A 148 10.08 -20.81 -3.58
CA GLY A 148 9.90 -19.55 -2.91
C GLY A 148 9.25 -18.50 -3.80
N PHE A 149 9.01 -17.31 -3.29
CA PHE A 149 8.45 -16.22 -4.06
C PHE A 149 9.52 -15.22 -4.53
N VAL A 150 9.21 -14.46 -5.56
CA VAL A 150 9.97 -13.29 -5.99
C VAL A 150 9.32 -12.08 -5.34
N PRO A 151 10.02 -11.34 -4.46
CA PRO A 151 9.45 -10.16 -3.85
C PRO A 151 9.25 -9.05 -4.90
N SER A 152 8.24 -8.23 -4.72
CA SER A 152 7.95 -7.10 -5.61
C SER A 152 7.41 -5.90 -4.84
N GLU A 153 7.50 -4.74 -5.45
CA GLU A 153 6.88 -3.50 -5.01
C GLU A 153 5.78 -3.11 -5.99
N GLY A 154 4.76 -2.44 -5.50
CA GLY A 154 3.69 -1.99 -6.37
C GLY A 154 2.50 -1.40 -5.63
N SER A 155 1.57 -0.88 -6.42
CA SER A 155 0.27 -0.44 -5.93
C SER A 155 -0.82 -0.70 -6.96
N ALA A 156 -2.00 -1.03 -6.45
CA ALA A 156 -3.22 -1.12 -7.26
C ALA A 156 -4.39 -0.56 -6.46
N VAL A 157 -5.18 0.28 -7.11
CA VAL A 157 -6.34 0.92 -6.50
C VAL A 157 -7.53 0.80 -7.47
N ILE A 158 -8.68 0.49 -6.92
CA ILE A 158 -9.97 0.51 -7.64
C ILE A 158 -10.86 1.61 -7.07
N VAL A 159 -11.84 2.01 -7.85
CA VAL A 159 -12.93 2.88 -7.41
C VAL A 159 -14.15 2.01 -7.15
N LEU A 160 -14.70 2.12 -5.96
CA LEU A 160 -16.01 1.56 -5.59
C LEU A 160 -17.01 2.69 -5.52
N ASP A 161 -18.18 2.47 -6.04
CA ASP A 161 -19.28 3.45 -6.09
C ASP A 161 -20.58 2.81 -5.62
N SER A 162 -21.43 3.58 -4.96
CA SER A 162 -22.80 3.20 -4.68
C SER A 162 -23.60 3.37 -5.98
N PHE A 163 -24.25 2.31 -6.49
CA PHE A 163 -25.12 2.38 -7.68
C PHE A 163 -26.26 3.41 -7.61
N LEU A 164 -26.35 4.17 -6.51
CA LEU A 164 -27.36 5.21 -6.28
C LEU A 164 -26.87 6.61 -6.70
N SER A 165 -25.62 6.73 -7.14
CA SER A 165 -25.00 8.02 -7.48
C SER A 165 -24.91 8.30 -9.00
N ILE A 166 -25.60 7.51 -9.84
CA ILE A 166 -25.70 7.74 -11.30
C ILE A 166 -27.07 8.32 -11.64
#